data_206b17d9603605e6098ec0a867516ca6
#
_entry.id   206b17d9603605e6098ec0a867516ca6
#
_cell.length_a   1.000
_cell.length_b   1.000
_cell.length_c   1.000
_cell.angle_alpha   90.00
_cell.angle_beta   90.00
_cell.angle_gamma   90.00
#
_symmetry.space_group_name_H-M   'P 1'
#
loop_
_entity.id
_entity.type
_entity.pdbx_description
1 polymer ?
#
loop_
_entity_poly.entity_id
_entity_poly.type
_entity_poly.pdbx_seq_one_letter_code
_entity_poly.pdbx_strand_id
1 'polypeptide(L)'
;DDVESRGLGDVYKRQTLTNLLNDIVLGEPKLRLAPVGLRVIDPDYINIMITGHQHSMFTYLQERLTDADITEKAKQAGAKGFKLVGCTCVGQDLQLRGAHYEDVFDGHAGNNYTSEAILATGAIDAVISEFNCTLPGIEPICDELKIKQLCIDSVAKKANAELEEFDFENREQVTEEIIDKVLLSYKERRGADCASEERVELNLMEEHGNERTLTGVSEGSLKEFLGGNWKPLVDLIVSGDIKGVAGVVGCSNLTAGGHDVLTVELTKELICLLYTSPSP
;
A
#
# COMPACT_ATOMS: atom_id res chain seq x y z
N ASP A 1 26.70 19.08 -23.35
CA ASP A 1 26.47 17.63 -23.60
C ASP A 1 27.10 16.75 -22.52
N ASP A 2 28.32 17.05 -22.07
CA ASP A 2 29.06 16.17 -21.13
C ASP A 2 28.55 16.27 -19.65
N VAL A 3 28.00 17.40 -19.27
CA VAL A 3 27.48 17.63 -17.91
C VAL A 3 26.09 17.01 -17.74
N GLU A 4 25.24 17.08 -18.74
CA GLU A 4 23.91 16.45 -18.73
C GLU A 4 24.02 14.93 -18.73
N SER A 5 24.92 14.35 -19.51
CA SER A 5 25.11 12.90 -19.55
C SER A 5 25.70 12.35 -18.25
N ARG A 6 26.57 13.10 -17.57
CA ARG A 6 27.09 12.74 -16.24
C ARG A 6 26.01 12.86 -15.18
N GLY A 7 25.18 13.90 -15.20
CA GLY A 7 24.05 14.07 -14.29
C GLY A 7 23.05 12.93 -14.37
N LEU A 8 22.65 12.53 -15.57
CA LEU A 8 21.78 11.38 -15.78
C LEU A 8 22.40 10.07 -15.30
N GLY A 9 23.69 9.83 -15.61
CA GLY A 9 24.41 8.64 -15.14
C GLY A 9 24.45 8.52 -13.60
N ASP A 10 24.61 9.64 -12.91
CA ASP A 10 24.61 9.65 -11.44
C ASP A 10 23.22 9.43 -10.84
N VAL A 11 22.17 9.94 -11.48
CA VAL A 11 20.77 9.66 -11.08
C VAL A 11 20.47 8.17 -11.21
N TYR A 12 20.78 7.54 -12.33
CA TYR A 12 20.57 6.10 -12.52
C TYR A 12 21.35 5.25 -11.52
N LYS A 13 22.59 5.60 -11.24
CA LYS A 13 23.41 4.88 -10.22
C LYS A 13 22.79 4.98 -8.83
N ARG A 14 22.29 6.16 -8.44
CA ARG A 14 21.63 6.35 -7.15
C ARG A 14 20.34 5.57 -7.07
N GLN A 15 19.50 5.59 -8.10
CA GLN A 15 18.26 4.82 -8.16
C GLN A 15 18.53 3.31 -8.05
N THR A 16 19.49 2.80 -8.81
CA THR A 16 19.88 1.38 -8.73
C THR A 16 20.37 1.00 -7.35
N LEU A 17 21.22 1.83 -6.74
CA LEU A 17 21.73 1.58 -5.39
C LEU A 17 20.60 1.61 -4.34
N THR A 18 19.68 2.57 -4.43
CA THR A 18 18.55 2.67 -3.51
C THR A 18 17.64 1.45 -3.64
N ASN A 19 17.33 1.00 -4.85
CA ASN A 19 16.53 -0.21 -5.07
C ASN A 19 17.20 -1.46 -4.49
N LEU A 20 18.50 -1.62 -4.71
CA LEU A 20 19.26 -2.75 -4.14
C LEU A 20 19.29 -2.72 -2.61
N LEU A 21 19.41 -1.52 -2.00
CA LEU A 21 19.34 -1.39 -0.55
C LEU A 21 17.94 -1.74 -0.02
N ASN A 22 16.89 -1.29 -0.71
CA ASN A 22 15.53 -1.66 -0.36
C ASN A 22 15.30 -3.17 -0.47
N ASP A 23 15.81 -3.82 -1.51
CA ASP A 23 15.69 -5.27 -1.67
C ASP A 23 16.45 -6.04 -0.59
N ILE A 24 17.59 -5.51 -0.13
CA ILE A 24 18.36 -6.10 0.99
C ILE A 24 17.60 -5.98 2.31
N VAL A 25 17.00 -4.81 2.57
CA VAL A 25 16.35 -4.50 3.87
C VAL A 25 14.94 -5.07 3.94
N LEU A 26 14.17 -4.96 2.84
CA LEU A 26 12.73 -5.25 2.80
C LEU A 26 12.38 -6.54 2.06
N GLY A 27 13.38 -7.19 1.47
CA GLY A 27 13.20 -8.36 0.61
C GLY A 27 12.99 -8.01 -0.87
N GLU A 28 13.40 -8.93 -1.73
CA GLU A 28 13.21 -8.79 -3.18
C GLU A 28 11.73 -8.93 -3.55
N PRO A 29 11.19 -8.06 -4.44
CA PRO A 29 9.84 -8.21 -4.96
C PRO A 29 9.65 -9.56 -5.64
N LYS A 30 8.52 -10.23 -5.38
CA LYS A 30 8.14 -11.50 -6.01
C LYS A 30 6.89 -11.32 -6.84
N LEU A 31 6.95 -11.80 -8.09
CA LEU A 31 5.84 -11.74 -9.02
C LEU A 31 4.64 -12.50 -8.47
N ARG A 32 3.54 -11.80 -8.27
CA ARG A 32 2.28 -12.37 -7.79
C ARG A 32 1.06 -11.61 -8.29
N LEU A 33 -0.08 -12.27 -8.24
CA LEU A 33 -1.37 -11.63 -8.45
C LEU A 33 -1.95 -11.23 -7.08
N ALA A 34 -2.01 -9.93 -6.81
CA ALA A 34 -2.47 -9.39 -5.54
C ALA A 34 -3.83 -8.70 -5.65
N PRO A 35 -4.68 -8.75 -4.61
CA PRO A 35 -5.89 -7.95 -4.56
C PRO A 35 -5.57 -6.45 -4.47
N VAL A 36 -6.48 -5.63 -4.98
CA VAL A 36 -6.40 -4.16 -4.95
C VAL A 36 -7.77 -3.55 -4.66
N GLY A 37 -7.77 -2.29 -4.25
CA GLY A 37 -8.99 -1.55 -3.97
C GLY A 37 -9.65 -2.00 -2.66
N LEU A 38 -10.95 -1.76 -2.52
CA LEU A 38 -11.67 -2.02 -1.28
C LEU A 38 -11.71 -3.51 -0.88
N ARG A 39 -11.41 -4.42 -1.83
CA ARG A 39 -11.34 -5.86 -1.58
C ARG A 39 -10.26 -6.25 -0.57
N VAL A 40 -9.24 -5.42 -0.34
CA VAL A 40 -8.20 -5.70 0.67
C VAL A 40 -8.70 -5.51 2.10
N ILE A 41 -9.91 -4.99 2.28
CA ILE A 41 -10.53 -4.75 3.59
C ILE A 41 -11.38 -5.98 3.94
N ASP A 42 -11.06 -6.63 5.06
CA ASP A 42 -11.86 -7.73 5.59
C ASP A 42 -12.53 -7.28 6.90
N PRO A 43 -13.88 -7.20 6.95
CA PRO A 43 -14.61 -6.71 8.12
C PRO A 43 -14.47 -7.60 9.35
N ASP A 44 -14.06 -8.85 9.20
CA ASP A 44 -13.86 -9.78 10.31
C ASP A 44 -12.51 -9.55 11.02
N TYR A 45 -11.66 -8.68 10.49
CA TYR A 45 -10.36 -8.33 11.04
C TYR A 45 -10.34 -6.90 11.59
N ILE A 46 -9.35 -6.63 12.42
CA ILE A 46 -8.98 -5.27 12.81
C ILE A 46 -8.18 -4.66 11.68
N ASN A 47 -8.74 -3.66 10.98
CA ASN A 47 -8.13 -3.08 9.81
C ASN A 47 -7.38 -1.78 10.15
N ILE A 48 -6.11 -1.74 9.81
CA ILE A 48 -5.22 -0.60 10.02
C ILE A 48 -4.85 -0.02 8.65
N MET A 49 -5.33 1.17 8.32
CA MET A 49 -4.90 1.87 7.11
C MET A 49 -3.54 2.50 7.34
N ILE A 50 -2.57 2.18 6.48
CA ILE A 50 -1.23 2.73 6.51
C ILE A 50 -1.01 3.69 5.35
N THR A 51 -0.44 4.87 5.64
CA THR A 51 -0.18 5.93 4.66
C THR A 51 1.23 6.47 4.81
N GLY A 52 1.80 6.97 3.71
CA GLY A 52 3.12 7.60 3.70
C GLY A 52 4.19 6.80 2.97
N HIS A 53 5.43 6.82 3.48
CA HIS A 53 6.63 6.29 2.81
C HIS A 53 7.57 5.49 3.72
N GLN A 54 7.38 5.51 5.05
CA GLN A 54 8.29 4.89 6.01
C GLN A 54 8.11 3.37 6.08
N HIS A 55 8.85 2.65 5.27
CA HIS A 55 8.79 1.18 5.20
C HIS A 55 9.24 0.49 6.48
N SER A 56 10.29 1.00 7.14
CA SER A 56 10.91 0.36 8.31
C SER A 56 9.91 0.12 9.45
N MET A 57 9.10 1.13 9.77
CA MET A 57 8.06 1.01 10.79
C MET A 57 7.01 -0.02 10.37
N PHE A 58 6.49 0.09 9.16
CA PHE A 58 5.40 -0.77 8.71
C PHE A 58 5.83 -2.22 8.50
N THR A 59 7.08 -2.45 8.10
CA THR A 59 7.65 -3.80 8.03
C THR A 59 7.74 -4.43 9.42
N TYR A 60 8.20 -3.66 10.41
CA TYR A 60 8.29 -4.14 11.78
C TYR A 60 6.90 -4.40 12.40
N LEU A 61 5.95 -3.48 12.19
CA LEU A 61 4.56 -3.67 12.61
C LEU A 61 3.94 -4.91 11.95
N GLN A 62 4.15 -5.08 10.65
CA GLN A 62 3.67 -6.22 9.88
C GLN A 62 4.18 -7.55 10.44
N GLU A 63 5.48 -7.62 10.74
CA GLU A 63 6.10 -8.79 11.37
C GLU A 63 5.46 -9.08 12.73
N ARG A 64 5.34 -8.08 13.60
CA ARG A 64 4.76 -8.23 14.94
C ARG A 64 3.28 -8.66 14.93
N LEU A 65 2.50 -8.18 13.96
CA LEU A 65 1.09 -8.55 13.82
C LEU A 65 0.87 -10.02 13.43
N THR A 66 1.90 -10.73 12.93
CA THR A 66 1.82 -12.17 12.64
C THR A 66 2.00 -13.03 13.88
N ASP A 67 2.43 -12.47 15.01
CA ASP A 67 2.69 -13.22 16.23
C ASP A 67 1.42 -13.79 16.85
N ALA A 68 1.53 -14.98 17.41
CA ALA A 68 0.39 -15.72 17.94
C ALA A 68 -0.29 -15.02 19.13
N ASP A 69 0.48 -14.34 19.99
CA ASP A 69 -0.05 -13.59 21.12
C ASP A 69 -0.86 -12.37 20.68
N ILE A 70 -0.45 -11.69 19.61
CA ILE A 70 -1.20 -10.56 19.04
C ILE A 70 -2.47 -11.04 18.34
N THR A 71 -2.39 -12.13 17.61
CA THR A 71 -3.58 -12.77 17.03
C THR A 71 -4.58 -13.17 18.12
N GLU A 72 -4.12 -13.69 19.25
CA GLU A 72 -4.99 -14.06 20.35
C GLU A 72 -5.65 -12.83 21.01
N LYS A 73 -4.92 -11.71 21.18
CA LYS A 73 -5.50 -10.43 21.63
C LYS A 73 -6.66 -9.98 20.71
N ALA A 74 -6.49 -10.09 19.38
CA ALA A 74 -7.53 -9.75 18.42
C ALA A 74 -8.78 -10.66 18.57
N LYS A 75 -8.58 -11.97 18.73
CA LYS A 75 -9.67 -12.93 18.94
C LYS A 75 -10.45 -12.67 20.23
N GLN A 76 -9.77 -12.32 21.31
CA GLN A 76 -10.41 -11.92 22.56
C GLN A 76 -11.23 -10.64 22.42
N ALA A 77 -10.87 -9.75 21.49
CA ALA A 77 -11.64 -8.56 21.15
C ALA A 77 -12.81 -8.84 20.18
N GLY A 78 -12.92 -10.05 19.62
CA GLY A 78 -13.96 -10.45 18.70
C GLY A 78 -13.61 -10.39 17.22
N ALA A 79 -12.32 -10.20 16.88
CA ALA A 79 -11.83 -10.21 15.50
C ALA A 79 -11.07 -11.51 15.18
N LYS A 80 -10.85 -11.81 13.90
CA LYS A 80 -10.03 -12.96 13.48
C LYS A 80 -8.52 -12.72 13.64
N GLY A 81 -8.10 -11.46 13.59
CA GLY A 81 -6.71 -11.02 13.60
C GLY A 81 -6.61 -9.55 13.18
N PHE A 82 -5.45 -9.16 12.68
CA PHE A 82 -5.21 -7.83 12.14
C PHE A 82 -4.99 -7.88 10.63
N LYS A 83 -5.35 -6.78 9.94
CA LYS A 83 -5.02 -6.55 8.53
C LYS A 83 -4.46 -5.14 8.36
N LEU A 84 -3.35 -5.04 7.62
CA LEU A 84 -2.83 -3.78 7.13
C LEU A 84 -3.46 -3.48 5.78
N VAL A 85 -4.12 -2.35 5.68
CA VAL A 85 -4.74 -1.85 4.46
C VAL A 85 -3.82 -0.80 3.85
N GLY A 86 -3.14 -1.16 2.78
CA GLY A 86 -2.17 -0.29 2.13
C GLY A 86 -2.83 0.91 1.48
N CYS A 87 -2.31 2.10 1.77
CA CYS A 87 -2.69 3.34 1.09
C CYS A 87 -1.43 4.14 0.77
N THR A 88 -1.43 4.88 -0.35
CA THR A 88 -0.28 5.68 -0.83
C THR A 88 0.99 4.87 -1.15
N CYS A 89 2.16 5.51 -1.13
CA CYS A 89 3.40 4.89 -1.60
C CYS A 89 3.86 3.71 -0.73
N VAL A 90 3.72 3.80 0.58
CA VAL A 90 4.11 2.70 1.48
C VAL A 90 3.26 1.44 1.24
N GLY A 91 1.95 1.62 1.05
CA GLY A 91 1.06 0.50 0.71
C GLY A 91 1.40 -0.14 -0.63
N GLN A 92 1.75 0.67 -1.63
CA GLN A 92 2.17 0.19 -2.94
C GLN A 92 3.49 -0.58 -2.86
N ASP A 93 4.47 -0.08 -2.11
CA ASP A 93 5.77 -0.73 -2.00
C ASP A 93 5.71 -2.03 -1.17
N LEU A 94 4.95 -2.06 -0.09
CA LEU A 94 4.67 -3.29 0.64
C LEU A 94 3.93 -4.32 -0.24
N GLN A 95 3.07 -3.88 -1.15
CA GLN A 95 2.42 -4.77 -2.10
C GLN A 95 3.41 -5.46 -3.04
N LEU A 96 4.46 -4.77 -3.48
CA LEU A 96 5.53 -5.37 -4.29
C LEU A 96 6.27 -6.49 -3.54
N ARG A 97 6.43 -6.34 -2.22
CA ARG A 97 7.23 -7.20 -1.33
C ARG A 97 6.39 -8.08 -0.39
N GLY A 98 5.05 -7.96 -0.45
CA GLY A 98 4.12 -8.53 0.51
C GLY A 98 3.98 -10.05 0.53
N ALA A 99 4.72 -10.78 -0.34
CA ALA A 99 4.65 -12.24 -0.39
C ALA A 99 5.09 -12.95 0.90
N HIS A 100 5.72 -12.24 1.84
CA HIS A 100 6.16 -12.82 3.12
C HIS A 100 5.12 -12.68 4.24
N TYR A 101 4.09 -11.84 4.06
CA TYR A 101 3.16 -11.45 5.11
C TYR A 101 1.71 -11.38 4.62
N GLU A 102 1.32 -12.29 3.71
CA GLU A 102 -0.02 -12.31 3.09
C GLU A 102 -1.15 -12.44 4.11
N ASP A 103 -0.87 -13.06 5.27
CA ASP A 103 -1.86 -13.20 6.35
C ASP A 103 -2.24 -11.86 6.98
N VAL A 104 -1.36 -10.86 6.95
CA VAL A 104 -1.54 -9.54 7.57
C VAL A 104 -1.69 -8.43 6.54
N PHE A 105 -1.07 -8.55 5.36
CA PHE A 105 -1.11 -7.53 4.31
C PHE A 105 -1.56 -8.15 2.99
N ASP A 106 -2.80 -7.91 2.59
CA ASP A 106 -3.33 -8.43 1.33
C ASP A 106 -2.92 -7.57 0.13
N GLY A 107 -3.02 -6.25 0.25
CA GLY A 107 -2.71 -5.37 -0.87
C GLY A 107 -2.97 -3.89 -0.63
N HIS A 108 -2.99 -3.15 -1.72
CA HIS A 108 -3.12 -1.69 -1.78
C HIS A 108 -4.56 -1.29 -2.07
N ALA A 109 -5.20 -0.59 -1.13
CA ALA A 109 -6.60 -0.18 -1.25
C ALA A 109 -6.79 1.07 -2.12
N GLY A 110 -5.80 1.98 -2.12
CA GLY A 110 -5.91 3.22 -2.87
C GLY A 110 -4.83 4.23 -2.53
N ASN A 111 -5.06 5.46 -2.90
CA ASN A 111 -4.14 6.57 -2.74
C ASN A 111 -4.70 7.63 -1.79
N ASN A 112 -4.00 8.74 -1.62
CA ASN A 112 -4.43 9.81 -0.73
C ASN A 112 -5.78 10.45 -1.11
N TYR A 113 -6.16 10.49 -2.40
CA TYR A 113 -7.45 11.03 -2.83
C TYR A 113 -8.62 10.06 -2.65
N THR A 114 -8.34 8.77 -2.62
CA THR A 114 -9.34 7.73 -2.36
C THR A 114 -9.39 7.31 -0.89
N SER A 115 -8.50 7.85 -0.05
CA SER A 115 -8.45 7.53 1.39
C SER A 115 -9.76 7.81 2.12
N GLU A 116 -10.48 8.88 1.74
CA GLU A 116 -11.79 9.21 2.29
C GLU A 116 -12.81 8.10 2.00
N ALA A 117 -12.83 7.56 0.78
CA ALA A 117 -13.70 6.44 0.42
C ALA A 117 -13.34 5.15 1.16
N ILE A 118 -12.04 4.89 1.36
CA ILE A 118 -11.56 3.76 2.17
C ILE A 118 -12.08 3.87 3.61
N LEU A 119 -11.97 5.05 4.22
CA LEU A 119 -12.44 5.30 5.59
C LEU A 119 -13.97 5.25 5.69
N ALA A 120 -14.68 5.76 4.68
CA ALA A 120 -16.15 5.77 4.62
C ALA A 120 -16.76 4.36 4.57
N THR A 121 -15.98 3.32 4.32
CA THR A 121 -16.42 1.92 4.49
C THR A 121 -16.82 1.60 5.93
N GLY A 122 -16.34 2.38 6.91
CA GLY A 122 -16.52 2.11 8.35
C GLY A 122 -15.67 0.95 8.90
N ALA A 123 -15.02 0.18 8.02
CA ALA A 123 -14.29 -1.02 8.40
C ALA A 123 -12.83 -0.78 8.83
N ILE A 124 -12.32 0.45 8.68
CA ILE A 124 -10.99 0.84 9.15
C ILE A 124 -11.06 1.24 10.63
N ASP A 125 -10.21 0.66 11.46
CA ASP A 125 -10.20 0.90 12.91
C ASP A 125 -9.16 1.94 13.34
N ALA A 126 -8.07 2.03 12.59
CA ALA A 126 -7.06 3.05 12.82
C ALA A 126 -6.38 3.46 11.51
N VAL A 127 -5.85 4.68 11.50
CA VAL A 127 -4.96 5.20 10.45
C VAL A 127 -3.59 5.45 11.07
N ILE A 128 -2.55 4.90 10.47
CA ILE A 128 -1.16 5.24 10.81
C ILE A 128 -0.61 6.09 9.68
N SER A 129 -0.16 7.29 10.01
CA SER A 129 0.35 8.28 9.07
C SER A 129 1.75 8.76 9.46
N GLU A 130 2.41 9.38 8.51
CA GLU A 130 3.73 9.98 8.69
C GLU A 130 3.76 11.42 8.14
N PHE A 131 4.96 11.95 7.90
CA PHE A 131 5.19 13.33 7.44
C PHE A 131 4.60 13.69 6.08
N ASN A 132 4.18 12.70 5.26
CA ASN A 132 3.81 12.96 3.86
C ASN A 132 2.62 12.08 3.39
N CYS A 133 1.98 12.52 2.32
CA CYS A 133 0.92 11.81 1.59
C CYS A 133 -0.30 11.39 2.42
N THR A 134 -0.61 12.09 3.49
CA THR A 134 -1.87 11.93 4.21
C THR A 134 -2.61 13.26 4.23
N LEU A 135 -3.77 13.31 3.57
CA LEU A 135 -4.54 14.55 3.42
C LEU A 135 -5.26 14.92 4.72
N PRO A 136 -5.35 16.22 5.05
CA PRO A 136 -6.15 16.68 6.20
C PRO A 136 -7.65 16.34 6.10
N GLY A 137 -8.17 16.14 4.90
CA GLY A 137 -9.57 15.79 4.65
C GLY A 137 -10.06 14.52 5.35
N ILE A 138 -9.17 13.65 5.79
CA ILE A 138 -9.55 12.46 6.56
C ILE A 138 -9.95 12.78 8.01
N GLU A 139 -9.51 13.92 8.59
CA GLU A 139 -9.76 14.25 9.99
C GLU A 139 -11.26 14.22 10.36
N PRO A 140 -12.15 14.92 9.64
CA PRO A 140 -13.58 14.92 10.00
C PRO A 140 -14.22 13.52 9.84
N ILE A 141 -13.76 12.70 8.91
CA ILE A 141 -14.28 11.34 8.71
C ILE A 141 -13.82 10.45 9.87
N CYS A 142 -12.56 10.56 10.26
CA CYS A 142 -12.04 9.82 11.41
C CYS A 142 -12.74 10.20 12.70
N ASP A 143 -13.06 11.49 12.91
CA ASP A 143 -13.80 11.96 14.08
C ASP A 143 -15.23 11.41 14.10
N GLU A 144 -15.94 11.51 12.98
CA GLU A 144 -17.32 11.02 12.86
C GLU A 144 -17.42 9.50 13.07
N LEU A 145 -16.50 8.76 12.44
CA LEU A 145 -16.48 7.29 12.53
C LEU A 145 -15.66 6.77 13.73
N LYS A 146 -15.17 7.64 14.60
CA LYS A 146 -14.33 7.32 15.76
C LYS A 146 -13.09 6.50 15.39
N ILE A 147 -12.51 6.72 14.21
CA ILE A 147 -11.31 6.04 13.74
C ILE A 147 -10.09 6.64 14.44
N LYS A 148 -9.27 5.80 15.07
CA LYS A 148 -8.04 6.26 15.71
C LYS A 148 -7.04 6.77 14.68
N GLN A 149 -6.54 7.97 14.87
CA GLN A 149 -5.44 8.51 14.06
C GLN A 149 -4.15 8.53 14.86
N LEU A 150 -3.13 7.85 14.36
CA LEU A 150 -1.79 7.78 14.91
C LEU A 150 -0.82 8.36 13.90
N CYS A 151 0.14 9.16 14.35
CA CYS A 151 1.18 9.72 13.50
C CYS A 151 2.55 9.35 14.06
N ILE A 152 3.40 8.76 13.23
CA ILE A 152 4.70 8.23 13.66
C ILE A 152 5.84 9.26 13.63
N ASP A 153 5.54 10.49 13.23
CA ASP A 153 6.44 11.62 13.32
C ASP A 153 5.68 12.94 13.56
N SER A 154 6.40 13.96 13.98
CA SER A 154 5.81 15.27 14.35
C SER A 154 5.65 16.24 13.17
N VAL A 155 6.24 15.96 12.00
CA VAL A 155 6.38 16.95 10.91
C VAL A 155 5.03 17.33 10.30
N ALA A 156 4.18 16.36 10.03
CA ALA A 156 2.85 16.58 9.44
C ALA A 156 1.72 15.99 10.29
N LYS A 157 1.92 15.97 11.60
CA LYS A 157 0.91 15.49 12.55
C LYS A 157 -0.37 16.33 12.44
N LYS A 158 -1.48 15.68 12.21
CA LYS A 158 -2.81 16.29 12.19
C LYS A 158 -3.27 16.68 13.59
N ALA A 159 -4.20 17.63 13.69
CA ALA A 159 -4.64 18.17 14.98
C ALA A 159 -5.25 17.09 15.88
N ASN A 160 -6.06 16.18 15.30
CA ASN A 160 -6.73 15.08 16.01
C ASN A 160 -5.94 13.76 16.02
N ALA A 161 -4.70 13.73 15.53
CA ALA A 161 -3.86 12.55 15.58
C ALA A 161 -3.00 12.52 16.85
N GLU A 162 -2.83 11.35 17.43
CA GLU A 162 -1.86 11.11 18.49
C GLU A 162 -0.47 10.91 17.88
N LEU A 163 0.56 11.43 18.55
CA LEU A 163 1.94 11.25 18.12
C LEU A 163 2.52 9.98 18.76
N GLU A 164 2.98 9.07 17.93
CA GLU A 164 3.70 7.85 18.27
C GLU A 164 5.09 7.91 17.63
N GLU A 165 5.92 8.83 18.13
CA GLU A 165 7.20 9.11 17.50
C GLU A 165 8.07 7.85 17.44
N PHE A 166 8.27 7.37 16.21
CA PHE A 166 8.97 6.12 15.93
C PHE A 166 10.41 6.39 15.52
N ASP A 167 11.33 5.73 16.21
CA ASP A 167 12.71 5.60 15.78
C ASP A 167 13.20 4.15 15.91
N PHE A 168 14.42 3.90 15.49
CA PHE A 168 14.95 2.54 15.50
C PHE A 168 15.21 2.00 16.92
N GLU A 169 15.46 2.87 17.88
CA GLU A 169 15.77 2.47 19.26
C GLU A 169 14.50 2.14 20.05
N ASN A 170 13.40 2.87 19.81
CA ASN A 170 12.13 2.68 20.52
C ASN A 170 11.12 1.81 19.76
N ARG A 171 11.48 1.23 18.61
CA ARG A 171 10.58 0.52 17.70
C ARG A 171 9.69 -0.53 18.36
N GLU A 172 10.24 -1.31 19.30
CA GLU A 172 9.48 -2.36 19.99
C GLU A 172 8.40 -1.78 20.86
N GLN A 173 8.75 -0.81 21.70
CA GLN A 173 7.81 -0.16 22.60
C GLN A 173 6.69 0.55 21.83
N VAL A 174 7.05 1.37 20.84
CA VAL A 174 6.08 2.15 20.05
C VAL A 174 5.15 1.22 19.26
N THR A 175 5.66 0.11 18.74
CA THR A 175 4.81 -0.88 18.04
C THR A 175 3.78 -1.49 18.97
N GLU A 176 4.13 -1.90 20.20
CA GLU A 176 3.18 -2.41 21.18
C GLU A 176 2.14 -1.35 21.56
N GLU A 177 2.56 -0.10 21.79
CA GLU A 177 1.65 1.01 22.11
C GLU A 177 0.65 1.26 20.97
N ILE A 178 1.10 1.21 19.72
CA ILE A 178 0.24 1.33 18.53
C ILE A 178 -0.76 0.17 18.48
N ILE A 179 -0.31 -1.07 18.66
CA ILE A 179 -1.19 -2.25 18.64
C ILE A 179 -2.26 -2.16 19.72
N ASP A 180 -1.90 -1.78 20.92
CA ASP A 180 -2.85 -1.66 22.04
C ASP A 180 -3.88 -0.54 21.79
N LYS A 181 -3.47 0.60 21.22
CA LYS A 181 -4.39 1.69 20.84
C LYS A 181 -5.32 1.30 19.70
N VAL A 182 -4.83 0.59 18.70
CA VAL A 182 -5.65 0.07 17.61
C VAL A 182 -6.68 -0.95 18.13
N LEU A 183 -6.26 -1.84 19.01
CA LEU A 183 -7.13 -2.83 19.65
C LEU A 183 -8.24 -2.15 20.46
N LEU A 184 -7.92 -1.09 21.20
CA LEU A 184 -8.90 -0.30 21.95
C LEU A 184 -9.89 0.37 20.99
N SER A 185 -9.41 1.02 19.92
CA SER A 185 -10.27 1.63 18.90
C SER A 185 -11.26 0.62 18.31
N TYR A 186 -10.79 -0.56 17.94
CA TYR A 186 -11.66 -1.61 17.43
C TYR A 186 -12.75 -2.01 18.45
N LYS A 187 -12.38 -2.23 19.72
CA LYS A 187 -13.32 -2.61 20.79
C LYS A 187 -14.42 -1.57 20.97
N GLU A 188 -14.07 -0.29 20.96
CA GLU A 188 -14.99 0.83 21.13
C GLU A 188 -15.92 1.03 19.92
N ARG A 189 -15.47 0.67 18.71
CA ARG A 189 -16.20 0.92 17.47
C ARG A 189 -17.08 -0.23 17.02
N ARG A 190 -16.58 -1.46 17.08
CA ARG A 190 -17.26 -2.62 16.50
C ARG A 190 -16.89 -3.98 17.13
N GLY A 191 -16.08 -3.97 18.15
CA GLY A 191 -15.69 -5.18 18.90
C GLY A 191 -16.78 -5.75 19.78
N ALA A 192 -16.44 -6.78 20.53
CA ALA A 192 -17.37 -7.48 21.43
C ALA A 192 -17.95 -6.57 22.54
N ASP A 193 -17.19 -5.56 22.97
CA ASP A 193 -17.57 -4.63 24.03
C ASP A 193 -18.40 -3.44 23.52
N CYS A 194 -18.57 -3.30 22.21
CA CYS A 194 -19.33 -2.22 21.61
C CYS A 194 -20.82 -2.49 21.70
N ALA A 195 -21.59 -1.54 22.28
CA ALA A 195 -23.03 -1.61 22.31
C ALA A 195 -23.59 -1.62 20.87
N SER A 196 -24.62 -2.41 20.61
CA SER A 196 -25.18 -2.58 19.27
C SER A 196 -25.67 -1.26 18.64
N GLU A 197 -26.11 -0.33 19.46
CA GLU A 197 -26.62 1.00 19.06
C GLU A 197 -25.48 1.98 18.72
N GLU A 198 -24.27 1.71 19.19
CA GLU A 198 -23.08 2.54 18.96
C GLU A 198 -22.15 1.96 17.87
N ARG A 199 -22.48 0.77 17.36
CA ARG A 199 -21.67 0.08 16.38
C ARG A 199 -21.66 0.82 15.06
N VAL A 200 -20.46 1.06 14.54
CA VAL A 200 -20.27 1.71 13.23
C VAL A 200 -20.93 0.86 12.13
N GLU A 201 -21.72 1.50 11.28
CA GLU A 201 -22.30 0.87 10.09
C GLU A 201 -21.21 0.65 9.03
N LEU A 202 -21.19 -0.56 8.45
CA LEU A 202 -20.23 -0.91 7.42
C LEU A 202 -20.84 -0.73 6.02
N ASN A 203 -20.15 0.04 5.18
CA ASN A 203 -20.50 0.30 3.78
C ASN A 203 -19.51 -0.34 2.83
N LEU A 204 -19.43 -1.67 2.86
CA LEU A 204 -18.58 -2.43 1.95
C LEU A 204 -19.32 -2.64 0.64
N MET A 205 -18.65 -2.34 -0.47
CA MET A 205 -19.18 -2.57 -1.81
C MET A 205 -19.14 -4.05 -2.16
N GLU A 206 -20.15 -4.52 -2.92
CA GLU A 206 -20.10 -5.84 -3.54
C GLU A 206 -18.93 -5.92 -4.52
N GLU A 207 -18.39 -7.13 -4.73
CA GLU A 207 -17.27 -7.38 -5.65
C GLU A 207 -17.62 -6.94 -7.09
N HIS A 208 -16.80 -6.08 -7.66
CA HIS A 208 -16.93 -5.61 -9.03
C HIS A 208 -15.63 -5.85 -9.82
N GLY A 209 -15.58 -6.93 -10.59
CA GLY A 209 -14.62 -7.08 -11.69
C GLY A 209 -13.14 -7.13 -11.30
N ASN A 210 -12.30 -6.39 -11.96
CA ASN A 210 -10.82 -6.47 -11.91
C ASN A 210 -10.21 -5.98 -10.58
N GLU A 211 -10.39 -6.76 -9.53
CA GLU A 211 -9.92 -6.45 -8.19
C GLU A 211 -8.53 -7.01 -7.88
N ARG A 212 -7.80 -7.41 -8.90
CA ARG A 212 -6.44 -7.95 -8.78
C ARG A 212 -5.50 -7.30 -9.76
N THR A 213 -4.24 -7.18 -9.35
CA THR A 213 -3.16 -6.68 -10.19
C THR A 213 -1.97 -7.60 -10.15
N LEU A 214 -1.22 -7.64 -11.25
CA LEU A 214 0.09 -8.28 -11.28
C LEU A 214 1.09 -7.32 -10.64
N THR A 215 1.79 -7.77 -9.63
CA THR A 215 2.74 -6.95 -8.86
C THR A 215 4.03 -7.73 -8.56
N GLY A 216 5.05 -7.04 -8.03
CA GLY A 216 6.31 -7.66 -7.62
C GLY A 216 7.25 -8.00 -8.78
N VAL A 217 7.16 -7.28 -9.89
CA VAL A 217 8.06 -7.49 -11.04
C VAL A 217 9.45 -6.93 -10.72
N SER A 218 10.39 -7.84 -10.41
CA SER A 218 11.82 -7.58 -10.34
C SER A 218 12.55 -8.32 -11.46
N GLU A 219 13.83 -8.03 -11.65
CA GLU A 219 14.67 -8.80 -12.59
C GLU A 219 14.66 -10.30 -12.24
N GLY A 220 14.84 -10.62 -10.96
CA GLY A 220 14.85 -11.99 -10.47
C GLY A 220 13.53 -12.70 -10.68
N SER A 221 12.42 -12.08 -10.26
CA SER A 221 11.09 -12.67 -10.38
C SER A 221 10.63 -12.85 -11.82
N LEU A 222 10.98 -11.90 -12.71
CA LEU A 222 10.67 -12.01 -14.13
C LEU A 222 11.49 -13.14 -14.78
N LYS A 223 12.77 -13.25 -14.44
CA LYS A 223 13.62 -14.33 -14.94
C LYS A 223 13.12 -15.71 -14.49
N GLU A 224 12.69 -15.83 -13.25
CA GLU A 224 12.08 -17.06 -12.72
C GLU A 224 10.80 -17.41 -13.48
N PHE A 225 9.91 -16.44 -13.69
CA PHE A 225 8.68 -16.60 -14.48
C PHE A 225 8.96 -17.07 -15.91
N LEU A 226 10.06 -16.63 -16.53
CA LEU A 226 10.51 -17.02 -17.86
C LEU A 226 11.23 -18.38 -17.90
N GLY A 227 11.23 -19.15 -16.81
CA GLY A 227 11.90 -20.45 -16.72
C GLY A 227 13.39 -20.39 -16.44
N GLY A 228 13.83 -19.35 -15.73
CA GLY A 228 15.22 -19.19 -15.24
C GLY A 228 16.20 -18.60 -16.25
N ASN A 229 15.75 -18.17 -17.43
CA ASN A 229 16.60 -17.56 -18.45
C ASN A 229 15.86 -16.48 -19.26
N TRP A 230 16.62 -15.60 -19.90
CA TRP A 230 16.06 -14.49 -20.70
C TRP A 230 15.70 -14.84 -22.14
N LYS A 231 15.98 -16.07 -22.58
CA LYS A 231 15.79 -16.47 -23.98
C LYS A 231 14.35 -16.25 -24.48
N PRO A 232 13.27 -16.58 -23.74
CA PRO A 232 11.92 -16.33 -24.22
C PRO A 232 11.64 -14.85 -24.51
N LEU A 233 12.12 -13.96 -23.66
CA LEU A 233 11.97 -12.52 -23.85
C LEU A 233 12.81 -12.02 -25.03
N VAL A 234 14.05 -12.49 -25.15
CA VAL A 234 14.94 -12.13 -26.27
C VAL A 234 14.36 -12.63 -27.59
N ASP A 235 13.82 -13.84 -27.63
CA ASP A 235 13.19 -14.39 -28.84
C ASP A 235 12.00 -13.51 -29.32
N LEU A 236 11.15 -13.05 -28.40
CA LEU A 236 10.03 -12.13 -28.70
C LEU A 236 10.49 -10.75 -29.20
N ILE A 237 11.63 -10.25 -28.72
CA ILE A 237 12.22 -9.00 -29.22
C ILE A 237 12.83 -9.20 -30.60
N VAL A 238 13.55 -10.30 -30.81
CA VAL A 238 14.20 -10.60 -32.08
C VAL A 238 13.18 -10.91 -33.17
N SER A 239 12.08 -11.58 -32.85
CA SER A 239 10.98 -11.84 -33.79
C SER A 239 10.18 -10.57 -34.14
N GLY A 240 10.33 -9.50 -33.37
CA GLY A 240 9.58 -8.26 -33.53
C GLY A 240 8.17 -8.30 -32.92
N ASP A 241 7.82 -9.35 -32.16
CA ASP A 241 6.57 -9.41 -31.40
C ASP A 241 6.55 -8.34 -30.31
N ILE A 242 7.70 -8.08 -29.65
CA ILE A 242 7.91 -6.97 -28.76
C ILE A 242 8.72 -5.90 -29.49
N LYS A 243 8.09 -4.80 -29.84
CA LYS A 243 8.72 -3.66 -30.54
C LYS A 243 9.31 -2.62 -29.59
N GLY A 244 8.87 -2.60 -28.36
CA GLY A 244 9.34 -1.67 -27.33
C GLY A 244 8.57 -1.84 -26.03
N VAL A 245 9.02 -1.13 -25.00
CA VAL A 245 8.38 -1.09 -23.67
C VAL A 245 8.17 0.36 -23.30
N ALA A 246 6.96 0.70 -22.87
CA ALA A 246 6.64 2.01 -22.32
C ALA A 246 6.37 1.90 -20.82
N GLY A 247 7.09 2.69 -20.01
CA GLY A 247 6.83 2.85 -18.59
C GLY A 247 5.92 4.06 -18.37
N VAL A 248 4.71 3.83 -17.87
CA VAL A 248 3.82 4.91 -17.42
C VAL A 248 3.82 4.93 -15.91
N VAL A 249 4.49 5.91 -15.35
CA VAL A 249 4.74 6.03 -13.91
C VAL A 249 4.53 7.47 -13.46
N GLY A 250 4.23 7.66 -12.19
CA GLY A 250 4.12 8.99 -11.60
C GLY A 250 3.11 9.05 -10.48
N CYS A 251 3.10 10.20 -9.86
CA CYS A 251 2.13 10.56 -8.84
C CYS A 251 0.99 11.37 -9.45
N SER A 252 -0.05 11.60 -8.67
CA SER A 252 -1.16 12.46 -9.04
C SER A 252 -0.71 13.88 -9.36
N ASN A 253 -1.33 14.49 -10.36
CA ASN A 253 -1.14 15.88 -10.71
C ASN A 253 -2.47 16.62 -10.69
N LEU A 254 -2.66 17.49 -9.70
CA LEU A 254 -3.89 18.26 -9.51
C LEU A 254 -4.22 19.17 -10.71
N THR A 255 -3.21 19.62 -11.47
CA THR A 255 -3.42 20.45 -12.67
C THR A 255 -3.97 19.66 -13.84
N ALA A 256 -3.92 18.33 -13.79
CA ALA A 256 -4.49 17.45 -14.82
C ALA A 256 -5.97 17.08 -14.56
N GLY A 257 -6.62 17.72 -13.60
CA GLY A 257 -8.06 17.60 -13.35
C GLY A 257 -8.49 16.54 -12.33
N GLY A 258 -7.60 15.68 -11.87
CA GLY A 258 -7.92 14.67 -10.86
C GLY A 258 -6.80 13.67 -10.67
N HIS A 259 -7.02 12.74 -9.73
CA HIS A 259 -6.06 11.67 -9.47
C HIS A 259 -6.00 10.70 -10.64
N ASP A 260 -4.78 10.31 -11.02
CA ASP A 260 -4.46 9.34 -12.08
C ASP A 260 -4.93 9.70 -13.50
N VAL A 261 -5.65 10.82 -13.70
CA VAL A 261 -6.18 11.21 -15.01
C VAL A 261 -5.08 11.20 -16.07
N LEU A 262 -3.93 11.84 -15.81
CA LEU A 262 -2.84 11.92 -16.78
C LEU A 262 -2.27 10.54 -17.12
N THR A 263 -1.99 9.71 -16.13
CA THR A 263 -1.42 8.37 -16.33
C THR A 263 -2.40 7.43 -17.00
N VAL A 264 -3.67 7.48 -16.63
CA VAL A 264 -4.73 6.66 -17.24
C VAL A 264 -4.98 7.05 -18.69
N GLU A 265 -5.14 8.34 -18.99
CA GLU A 265 -5.37 8.80 -20.38
C GLU A 265 -4.14 8.54 -21.26
N LEU A 266 -2.93 8.78 -20.76
CA LEU A 266 -1.72 8.42 -21.49
C LEU A 266 -1.64 6.91 -21.77
N THR A 267 -1.99 6.07 -20.81
CA THR A 267 -2.03 4.62 -20.99
C THR A 267 -3.05 4.22 -22.06
N LYS A 268 -4.26 4.80 -22.02
CA LYS A 268 -5.29 4.55 -23.03
C LYS A 268 -4.82 4.93 -24.42
N GLU A 269 -4.21 6.12 -24.57
CA GLU A 269 -3.67 6.58 -25.86
C GLU A 269 -2.56 5.66 -26.36
N LEU A 270 -1.63 5.24 -25.50
CA LEU A 270 -0.59 4.28 -25.88
C LEU A 270 -1.18 2.95 -26.33
N ILE A 271 -2.17 2.42 -25.62
CA ILE A 271 -2.87 1.19 -26.01
C ILE A 271 -3.56 1.39 -27.37
N CYS A 272 -4.29 2.49 -27.56
CA CYS A 272 -4.93 2.79 -28.84
C CYS A 272 -3.93 2.87 -30.00
N LEU A 273 -2.81 3.55 -29.80
CA LEU A 273 -1.77 3.71 -30.83
C LEU A 273 -1.05 2.40 -31.17
N LEU A 274 -0.88 1.50 -30.19
CA LEU A 274 -0.16 0.24 -30.35
C LEU A 274 -1.05 -0.90 -30.85
N TYR A 275 -2.35 -0.88 -30.51
CA TYR A 275 -3.32 -1.95 -30.87
C TYR A 275 -4.17 -1.61 -32.11
N THR A 276 -4.18 -0.36 -32.56
CA THR A 276 -4.94 0.04 -33.75
C THR A 276 -4.14 -0.03 -35.06
N SER A 277 -3.02 -0.76 -35.08
CA SER A 277 -2.45 -1.14 -36.37
C SER A 277 -3.44 -2.07 -37.06
N PRO A 278 -3.95 -1.73 -38.25
CA PRO A 278 -4.87 -2.63 -38.93
C PRO A 278 -4.16 -3.95 -39.16
N SER A 279 -4.80 -5.00 -38.72
CA SER A 279 -4.41 -6.37 -39.10
C SER A 279 -4.33 -6.43 -40.62
N PRO A 280 -3.26 -6.96 -41.23
CA PRO A 280 -3.13 -7.05 -42.68
C PRO A 280 -4.24 -7.88 -43.30
#